data_762824ed627167409305f31a693bdcd7
#
_entry.id   762824ed627167409305f31a693bdcd7
#
_cell.length_a   1.000
_cell.length_b   1.000
_cell.length_c   1.000
_cell.angle_alpha   90.00
_cell.angle_beta   90.00
_cell.angle_gamma   90.00
#
_symmetry.space_group_name_H-M   'P 1'
#
loop_
_entity.id
_entity.type
_entity.pdbx_description
1 polymer ?
#
loop_
_entity_poly.entity_id
_entity_poly.type
_entity_poly.pdbx_seq_one_letter_code
_entity_poly.pdbx_strand_id
1 'polypeptide(L)'
;MRRPLDVVSLLPLGPRPYDEVVALQKEAGARARNGGHETLFLLEHEDVITIGRNAGTADLHVSAEQLARLGVSLRPSDRGGKLTFHGPGQLVAYPILRLEGAERDVRGFVRRLEEVLALTAGDFGVTAGRSDVPARWSSVWVG
;
A
#
# COMPACT_ATOMS: atom_id res chain seq x y z
N MET A 1 -13.79 -19.05 12.32
CA MET A 1 -13.35 -19.68 11.06
C MET A 1 -12.73 -18.61 10.20
N ARG A 2 -11.47 -18.78 9.72
CA ARG A 2 -10.84 -17.78 8.83
C ARG A 2 -11.61 -17.70 7.52
N ARG A 3 -11.79 -16.49 7.01
CA ARG A 3 -12.43 -16.29 5.70
C ARG A 3 -11.47 -16.69 4.59
N PRO A 4 -12.00 -17.13 3.45
CA PRO A 4 -11.19 -17.38 2.27
C PRO A 4 -10.52 -16.06 1.83
N LEU A 5 -9.25 -16.15 1.45
CA LEU A 5 -8.45 -15.05 0.91
C LEU A 5 -8.15 -15.31 -0.56
N ASP A 6 -8.65 -14.45 -1.42
CA ASP A 6 -8.32 -14.47 -2.85
C ASP A 6 -7.03 -13.66 -3.08
N VAL A 7 -6.02 -14.26 -3.69
CA VAL A 7 -4.84 -13.54 -4.15
C VAL A 7 -5.03 -13.18 -5.63
N VAL A 8 -5.11 -11.89 -5.91
CA VAL A 8 -5.33 -11.35 -7.25
C VAL A 8 -4.07 -10.64 -7.72
N SER A 9 -3.31 -11.27 -8.62
CA SER A 9 -2.15 -10.65 -9.25
C SER A 9 -2.55 -9.91 -10.52
N LEU A 10 -2.31 -8.61 -10.55
CA LEU A 10 -2.45 -7.75 -11.71
C LEU A 10 -1.12 -7.53 -12.44
N LEU A 11 -0.01 -8.09 -11.93
CA LEU A 11 1.34 -7.94 -12.50
C LEU A 11 1.42 -8.32 -14.00
N PRO A 12 0.75 -9.40 -14.47
CA PRO A 12 0.79 -9.75 -15.89
C PRO A 12 0.14 -8.71 -16.82
N LEU A 13 -0.64 -7.79 -16.27
CA LEU A 13 -1.32 -6.72 -17.03
C LEU A 13 -0.47 -5.45 -17.16
N GLY A 14 0.74 -5.45 -16.55
CA GLY A 14 1.59 -4.26 -16.45
C GLY A 14 1.11 -3.24 -15.42
N PRO A 15 1.81 -2.10 -15.31
CA PRO A 15 1.47 -1.04 -14.38
C PRO A 15 0.03 -0.55 -14.55
N ARG A 16 -0.66 -0.27 -13.43
CA ARG A 16 -2.08 0.08 -13.41
C ARG A 16 -2.32 1.51 -12.95
N PRO A 17 -3.27 2.22 -13.58
CA PRO A 17 -3.72 3.53 -13.09
C PRO A 17 -4.19 3.45 -11.64
N TYR A 18 -3.79 4.42 -10.81
CA TYR A 18 -4.13 4.43 -9.38
C TYR A 18 -5.64 4.40 -9.12
N ASP A 19 -6.40 5.21 -9.87
CA ASP A 19 -7.86 5.33 -9.67
C ASP A 19 -8.61 4.03 -9.98
N GLU A 20 -8.15 3.26 -10.97
CA GLU A 20 -8.69 1.95 -11.29
C GLU A 20 -8.51 0.97 -10.11
N VAL A 21 -7.31 0.93 -9.54
CA VAL A 21 -7.01 0.05 -8.41
C VAL A 21 -7.79 0.46 -7.17
N VAL A 22 -7.99 1.77 -6.94
CA VAL A 22 -8.86 2.26 -5.85
C VAL A 22 -10.30 1.77 -6.02
N ALA A 23 -10.83 1.72 -7.23
CA ALA A 23 -12.16 1.17 -7.49
C ALA A 23 -12.22 -0.33 -7.13
N LEU A 24 -11.24 -1.12 -7.57
CA LEU A 24 -11.13 -2.54 -7.22
C LEU A 24 -11.05 -2.77 -5.71
N GLN A 25 -10.27 -1.95 -4.99
CA GLN A 25 -10.18 -2.02 -3.53
C GLN A 25 -11.52 -1.74 -2.85
N LYS A 26 -12.29 -0.75 -3.33
CA LYS A 26 -13.62 -0.42 -2.80
C LYS A 26 -14.60 -1.58 -2.99
N GLU A 27 -14.60 -2.19 -4.16
CA GLU A 27 -15.46 -3.36 -4.46
C GLU A 27 -15.09 -4.56 -3.56
N ALA A 28 -13.80 -4.89 -3.45
CA ALA A 28 -13.33 -5.96 -2.58
C ALA A 28 -13.66 -5.68 -1.11
N GLY A 29 -13.52 -4.43 -0.66
CA GLY A 29 -13.89 -4.00 0.69
C GLY A 29 -15.39 -4.13 0.95
N ALA A 30 -16.24 -3.79 -0.01
CA ALA A 30 -17.69 -3.99 0.09
C ALA A 30 -18.03 -5.48 0.19
N ARG A 31 -17.42 -6.31 -0.64
CA ARG A 31 -17.59 -7.78 -0.64
C ARG A 31 -17.18 -8.38 0.72
N ALA A 32 -16.02 -8.01 1.25
CA ALA A 32 -15.53 -8.51 2.53
C ALA A 32 -16.44 -8.09 3.70
N ARG A 33 -16.95 -6.84 3.70
CA ARG A 33 -17.91 -6.36 4.71
C ARG A 33 -19.22 -7.17 4.71
N ASN A 34 -19.66 -7.60 3.55
CA ASN A 34 -20.88 -8.40 3.37
C ASN A 34 -20.67 -9.91 3.58
N GLY A 35 -19.53 -10.31 4.18
CA GLY A 35 -19.26 -11.72 4.51
C GLY A 35 -18.63 -12.53 3.38
N GLY A 36 -18.30 -11.93 2.25
CA GLY A 36 -17.59 -12.55 1.14
C GLY A 36 -16.08 -12.70 1.39
N HIS A 37 -15.37 -13.15 0.36
CA HIS A 37 -13.93 -13.36 0.41
C HIS A 37 -13.16 -12.06 0.68
N GLU A 38 -12.08 -12.19 1.41
CA GLU A 38 -11.03 -11.19 1.55
C GLU A 38 -10.14 -11.20 0.31
N THR A 39 -9.40 -10.13 0.05
CA THR A 39 -8.59 -10.04 -1.18
C THR A 39 -7.22 -9.44 -0.88
N LEU A 40 -6.18 -10.05 -1.44
CA LEU A 40 -4.85 -9.47 -1.54
C LEU A 40 -4.58 -9.15 -3.01
N PHE A 41 -4.49 -7.86 -3.35
CA PHE A 41 -4.01 -7.45 -4.67
C PHE A 41 -2.50 -7.32 -4.68
N LEU A 42 -1.86 -7.81 -5.76
CA LEU A 42 -0.45 -7.64 -6.06
C LEU A 42 -0.33 -6.98 -7.43
N LEU A 43 0.35 -5.84 -7.51
CA LEU A 43 0.42 -5.03 -8.73
C LEU A 43 1.61 -4.06 -8.71
N GLU A 44 1.81 -3.41 -9.83
CA GLU A 44 2.58 -2.16 -9.96
C GLU A 44 1.65 -1.04 -10.41
N HIS A 45 1.95 0.19 -10.01
CA HIS A 45 1.25 1.38 -10.50
C HIS A 45 2.01 2.04 -11.66
N GLU A 46 1.28 2.75 -12.51
CA GLU A 46 1.84 3.84 -13.31
C GLU A 46 2.42 4.91 -12.37
N ASP A 47 3.28 5.77 -12.92
CA ASP A 47 3.92 6.82 -12.14
C ASP A 47 2.89 7.73 -11.47
N VAL A 48 2.83 7.65 -10.14
CA VAL A 48 1.87 8.40 -9.32
C VAL A 48 2.48 8.83 -7.99
N ILE A 49 2.21 10.06 -7.58
CA ILE A 49 2.42 10.51 -6.20
C ILE A 49 1.06 10.55 -5.51
N THR A 50 0.94 9.78 -4.44
CA THR A 50 -0.24 9.81 -3.57
C THR A 50 -0.06 10.82 -2.44
N ILE A 51 -1.10 11.62 -2.20
CA ILE A 51 -1.14 12.66 -1.17
C ILE A 51 -1.93 12.12 0.01
N GLY A 52 -1.23 11.79 1.10
CA GLY A 52 -1.87 11.33 2.34
C GLY A 52 -2.48 12.50 3.14
N ARG A 53 -3.30 12.16 4.14
CA ARG A 53 -4.05 13.14 4.95
C ARG A 53 -3.19 14.14 5.71
N ASN A 54 -1.91 13.84 5.94
CA ASN A 54 -0.98 14.70 6.68
C ASN A 54 -0.03 15.48 5.75
N ALA A 55 -0.25 15.41 4.42
CA ALA A 55 0.55 16.14 3.45
C ALA A 55 0.12 17.61 3.39
N GLY A 56 1.10 18.50 3.36
CA GLY A 56 0.93 19.92 3.10
C GLY A 56 1.53 20.32 1.75
N THR A 57 1.24 21.54 1.31
CA THR A 57 1.80 22.09 0.06
C THR A 57 3.32 22.16 0.07
N ALA A 58 3.93 22.33 1.27
CA ALA A 58 5.38 22.38 1.44
C ALA A 58 6.08 21.01 1.27
N ASP A 59 5.34 19.91 1.29
CA ASP A 59 5.90 18.57 1.12
C ASP A 59 6.18 18.25 -0.36
N LEU A 60 5.55 18.96 -1.30
CA LEU A 60 5.75 18.79 -2.73
C LEU A 60 6.79 19.79 -3.24
N HIS A 61 7.99 19.32 -3.53
CA HIS A 61 9.12 20.16 -3.95
C HIS A 61 9.15 20.47 -5.46
N VAL A 62 8.17 19.98 -6.20
CA VAL A 62 8.00 20.21 -7.65
C VAL A 62 6.56 20.62 -7.93
N SER A 63 6.35 21.46 -8.97
CA SER A 63 5.00 21.89 -9.31
C SER A 63 4.19 20.77 -9.96
N ALA A 64 2.85 20.88 -9.89
CA ALA A 64 1.96 19.94 -10.57
C ALA A 64 2.18 19.91 -12.08
N GLU A 65 2.52 21.06 -12.69
CA GLU A 65 2.84 21.16 -14.11
C GLU A 65 4.15 20.42 -14.46
N GLN A 66 5.15 20.49 -13.59
CA GLN A 66 6.41 19.73 -13.77
C GLN A 66 6.14 18.22 -13.69
N LEU A 67 5.35 17.77 -12.72
CA LEU A 67 4.94 16.36 -12.62
C LEU A 67 4.17 15.90 -13.85
N ALA A 68 3.23 16.71 -14.32
CA ALA A 68 2.46 16.40 -15.53
C ALA A 68 3.36 16.24 -16.77
N ARG A 69 4.38 17.10 -16.93
CA ARG A 69 5.38 16.98 -18.02
C ARG A 69 6.21 15.69 -17.93
N LEU A 70 6.43 15.19 -16.71
CA LEU A 70 7.12 13.93 -16.46
C LEU A 70 6.20 12.71 -16.58
N GLY A 71 4.90 12.90 -16.86
CA GLY A 71 3.92 11.83 -16.90
C GLY A 71 3.52 11.30 -15.51
N VAL A 72 3.93 11.97 -14.42
CA VAL A 72 3.61 11.56 -13.06
C VAL A 72 2.27 12.15 -12.63
N SER A 73 1.32 11.30 -12.30
CA SER A 73 0.02 11.74 -11.80
C SER A 73 0.07 12.07 -10.30
N LEU A 74 -0.79 13.01 -9.87
CA LEU A 74 -0.93 13.39 -8.48
C LEU A 74 -2.34 13.01 -8.01
N ARG A 75 -2.46 12.20 -6.96
CA ARG A 75 -3.75 11.68 -6.50
C ARG A 75 -3.93 11.79 -4.99
N PRO A 76 -5.07 12.31 -4.51
CA PRO A 76 -5.40 12.27 -3.10
C PRO A 76 -5.60 10.83 -2.64
N SER A 77 -5.25 10.57 -1.36
CA SER A 77 -5.43 9.27 -0.71
C SER A 77 -5.91 9.48 0.72
N ASP A 78 -6.75 8.57 1.19
CA ASP A 78 -7.26 8.57 2.57
C ASP A 78 -6.30 7.91 3.58
N ARG A 79 -5.13 7.41 3.12
CA ARG A 79 -4.09 6.88 4.00
C ARG A 79 -3.48 7.95 4.91
N GLY A 80 -2.89 7.52 5.99
CA GLY A 80 -2.02 8.36 6.83
C GLY A 80 -0.72 8.72 6.10
N GLY A 81 0.10 9.54 6.76
CA GLY A 81 1.38 9.98 6.21
C GLY A 81 1.26 11.14 5.23
N LYS A 82 2.38 11.45 4.57
CA LYS A 82 2.52 12.58 3.65
C LYS A 82 2.43 12.13 2.19
N LEU A 83 3.52 12.30 1.43
CA LEU A 83 3.59 11.90 0.03
C LEU A 83 4.18 10.50 -0.10
N THR A 84 3.74 9.74 -1.09
CA THR A 84 4.37 8.48 -1.48
C THR A 84 4.35 8.40 -3.00
N PHE A 85 5.52 8.09 -3.58
CA PHE A 85 5.64 7.77 -5.00
C PHE A 85 5.42 6.26 -5.20
N HIS A 86 4.66 5.93 -6.23
CA HIS A 86 4.57 4.58 -6.79
C HIS A 86 4.86 4.64 -8.28
N GLY A 87 5.50 3.60 -8.82
CA GLY A 87 5.82 3.51 -10.24
C GLY A 87 6.26 2.10 -10.64
N PRO A 88 6.56 1.89 -11.93
CA PRO A 88 7.04 0.61 -12.45
C PRO A 88 8.29 0.11 -11.71
N GLY A 89 8.33 -1.20 -11.43
CA GLY A 89 9.38 -1.83 -10.63
C GLY A 89 9.14 -1.81 -9.11
N GLN A 90 8.09 -1.12 -8.64
CA GLN A 90 7.69 -1.13 -7.24
C GLN A 90 6.49 -2.08 -7.04
N LEU A 91 6.74 -3.24 -6.43
CA LEU A 91 5.66 -4.15 -6.04
C LEU A 91 4.79 -3.51 -4.96
N VAL A 92 3.51 -3.40 -5.23
CA VAL A 92 2.50 -2.92 -4.29
C VAL A 92 1.57 -4.06 -3.90
N ALA A 93 1.32 -4.19 -2.61
CA ALA A 93 0.38 -5.18 -2.06
C ALA A 93 -0.74 -4.46 -1.28
N TYR A 94 -1.99 -4.70 -1.66
CA TYR A 94 -3.17 -4.17 -0.97
C TYR A 94 -3.95 -5.31 -0.32
N PRO A 95 -3.76 -5.57 0.99
CA PRO A 95 -4.57 -6.53 1.73
C PRO A 95 -5.91 -5.89 2.12
N ILE A 96 -7.00 -6.36 1.52
CA ILE A 96 -8.37 -5.94 1.80
C ILE A 96 -9.00 -6.99 2.71
N LEU A 97 -8.89 -6.75 3.99
CA LEU A 97 -9.25 -7.69 5.04
C LEU A 97 -10.30 -7.10 5.97
N ARG A 98 -11.10 -7.95 6.58
CA ARG A 98 -11.98 -7.58 7.67
C ARG A 98 -11.40 -8.05 9.00
N LEU A 99 -10.91 -7.12 9.79
CA LEU A 99 -10.37 -7.42 11.10
C LEU A 99 -11.51 -7.60 12.12
N GLU A 100 -11.54 -8.75 12.80
CA GLU A 100 -12.57 -9.11 13.78
C GLU A 100 -11.96 -9.56 15.12
N GLY A 101 -12.72 -9.40 16.21
CA GLY A 101 -12.30 -9.87 17.53
C GLY A 101 -10.95 -9.29 17.95
N ALA A 102 -10.02 -10.15 18.33
CA ALA A 102 -8.66 -9.77 18.72
C ALA A 102 -7.81 -9.18 17.56
N GLU A 103 -8.22 -9.39 16.31
CA GLU A 103 -7.54 -8.85 15.12
C GLU A 103 -7.82 -7.36 14.92
N ARG A 104 -8.81 -6.76 15.62
CA ARG A 104 -9.10 -5.32 15.60
C ARG A 104 -7.96 -4.47 16.18
N ASP A 105 -6.93 -5.08 16.74
CA ASP A 105 -5.68 -4.39 17.09
C ASP A 105 -4.92 -3.99 15.81
N VAL A 106 -5.22 -2.79 15.34
CA VAL A 106 -4.59 -2.21 14.13
C VAL A 106 -3.08 -2.13 14.27
N ARG A 107 -2.57 -1.82 15.48
CA ARG A 107 -1.11 -1.74 15.71
C ARG A 107 -0.46 -3.12 15.59
N GLY A 108 -1.06 -4.13 16.20
CA GLY A 108 -0.61 -5.50 16.06
C GLY A 108 -0.71 -6.01 14.63
N PHE A 109 -1.77 -5.61 13.89
CA PHE A 109 -1.90 -5.95 12.47
C PHE A 109 -0.76 -5.33 11.64
N VAL A 110 -0.46 -4.05 11.81
CA VAL A 110 0.65 -3.38 11.12
C VAL A 110 1.99 -4.03 11.44
N ARG A 111 2.24 -4.41 12.71
CA ARG A 111 3.47 -5.12 13.09
C ARG A 111 3.63 -6.46 12.36
N ARG A 112 2.52 -7.20 12.17
CA ARG A 112 2.55 -8.45 11.39
C ARG A 112 2.85 -8.20 9.90
N LEU A 113 2.34 -7.10 9.33
CA LEU A 113 2.70 -6.70 7.96
C LEU A 113 4.19 -6.34 7.84
N GLU A 114 4.74 -5.61 8.81
CA GLU A 114 6.18 -5.31 8.84
C GLU A 114 7.03 -6.60 8.91
N GLU A 115 6.61 -7.57 9.71
CA GLU A 115 7.29 -8.87 9.80
C GLU A 115 7.24 -9.62 8.46
N VAL A 116 6.07 -9.67 7.82
CA VAL A 116 5.93 -10.27 6.47
C VAL A 116 6.87 -9.60 5.47
N LEU A 117 6.94 -8.26 5.47
CA LEU A 117 7.83 -7.53 4.56
C LEU A 117 9.31 -7.85 4.82
N ALA A 118 9.72 -7.89 6.10
CA ALA A 118 11.09 -8.21 6.47
C ALA A 118 11.48 -9.66 6.06
N LEU A 119 10.59 -10.62 6.29
CA LEU A 119 10.77 -12.01 5.87
C LEU A 119 10.85 -12.12 4.34
N THR A 120 9.94 -11.45 3.63
CA THR A 120 9.95 -11.45 2.15
C THR A 120 11.25 -10.87 1.60
N ALA A 121 11.74 -9.76 2.16
CA ALA A 121 13.04 -9.20 1.79
C ALA A 121 14.18 -10.22 2.03
N GLY A 122 14.12 -10.93 3.15
CA GLY A 122 15.09 -11.98 3.51
C GLY A 122 15.12 -13.13 2.50
N ASP A 123 13.99 -13.54 1.95
CA ASP A 123 13.90 -14.57 0.91
C ASP A 123 14.64 -14.15 -0.39
N PHE A 124 14.80 -12.84 -0.61
CA PHE A 124 15.61 -12.29 -1.71
C PHE A 124 17.03 -11.90 -1.29
N GLY A 125 17.49 -12.32 -0.11
CA GLY A 125 18.84 -12.04 0.39
C GLY A 125 19.04 -10.61 0.90
N VAL A 126 17.96 -9.85 1.14
CA VAL A 126 18.00 -8.48 1.65
C VAL A 126 17.68 -8.49 3.14
N THR A 127 18.64 -8.06 3.98
CA THR A 127 18.40 -7.87 5.41
C THR A 127 17.58 -6.63 5.62
N ALA A 128 16.38 -6.79 6.17
CA ALA A 128 15.46 -5.71 6.42
C ALA A 128 14.81 -5.86 7.81
N GLY A 129 14.46 -4.76 8.45
CA GLY A 129 13.86 -4.77 9.77
C GLY A 129 13.17 -3.47 10.12
N ARG A 130 12.61 -3.42 11.32
CA ARG A 130 11.98 -2.20 11.85
C ARG A 130 13.04 -1.17 12.16
N SER A 131 12.67 0.10 11.98
CA SER A 131 13.49 1.21 12.45
C SER A 131 13.40 1.34 13.97
N ASP A 132 14.53 1.58 14.64
CA ASP A 132 14.61 1.94 16.07
C ASP A 132 14.20 3.39 16.34
N VAL A 133 13.90 4.17 15.29
CA VAL A 133 13.40 5.55 15.45
C VAL A 133 11.99 5.50 16.02
N PRO A 134 11.72 6.26 17.15
CA PRO A 134 10.47 6.12 17.87
C PRO A 134 9.24 6.28 17.01
N ALA A 135 8.47 5.23 16.95
CA ALA A 135 7.02 5.04 16.77
C ALA A 135 6.21 5.95 15.82
N ARG A 136 6.81 6.80 15.01
CA ARG A 136 6.04 7.65 14.09
C ARG A 136 5.79 7.03 12.72
N TRP A 137 6.52 5.98 12.35
CA TRP A 137 6.49 5.43 11.00
C TRP A 137 6.49 3.91 11.06
N SER A 138 5.35 3.32 10.75
CA SER A 138 5.24 1.88 10.51
C SER A 138 5.91 1.57 9.19
N SER A 139 7.12 1.02 9.22
CA SER A 139 7.91 0.74 8.02
C SER A 139 9.03 -0.24 8.30
N VAL A 140 9.48 -0.90 7.25
CA VAL A 140 10.64 -1.79 7.23
C VAL A 140 11.75 -1.10 6.45
N TRP A 141 12.96 -1.17 6.96
CA TRP A 141 14.14 -0.51 6.44
C TRP A 141 15.23 -1.51 6.08
N VAL A 142 16.02 -1.18 5.08
CA VAL A 142 17.21 -1.91 4.64
C VAL A 142 18.43 -1.09 5.05
N GLY A 143 19.44 -1.74 5.66
CA GLY A 143 20.70 -1.10 6.07
C GLY A 143 21.08 -1.36 7.50
#